data_673d2f438888eedd82024b573702a9fe
#
_entry.id   673d2f438888eedd82024b573702a9fe
#
_cell.length_a   1.000
_cell.length_b   1.000
_cell.length_c   1.000
_cell.angle_alpha   90.00
_cell.angle_beta   90.00
_cell.angle_gamma   90.00
#
_symmetry.space_group_name_H-M   'P 1'
#
loop_
_entity.id
_entity.type
_entity.pdbx_description
1 polymer ?
#
loop_
_entity_poly.entity_id
_entity_poly.type
_entity_poly.pdbx_seq_one_letter_code
_entity_poly.pdbx_strand_id
1 'polypeptide(L)'
;LITPHEGNIEYATFTIQSDNRHLVYGTNEFGEFRQAWSHNLETGEKSELVVADWDVNYVSNSGSGRYLTYGVNVDARTEVTLRDLEVGKEAELPELPFGAISNVRFSGDESHIALIVNADNSPSNIHVIDLNEGNTRQLTDALNPEINQEHLVTSEVVRYKSFDGLEIPSILYKPHGASAANPA
;
A
#
# COMPACT_ATOMS: atom_id res chain seq x y z
N LEU A 1 27.30 8.49 -5.68
CA LEU A 1 26.24 8.60 -4.69
C LEU A 1 25.08 9.40 -5.30
N ILE A 2 23.91 8.80 -5.44
CA ILE A 2 22.74 9.42 -6.08
C ILE A 2 21.84 10.19 -5.10
N THR A 3 22.03 9.96 -3.81
CA THR A 3 21.24 10.58 -2.72
C THR A 3 22.16 11.16 -1.64
N PRO A 4 23.03 12.15 -1.97
CA PRO A 4 23.79 12.85 -0.94
C PRO A 4 22.84 13.70 -0.09
N HIS A 5 22.88 13.56 1.23
CA HIS A 5 22.02 14.30 2.16
C HIS A 5 22.70 14.54 3.48
N GLU A 6 22.18 15.48 4.26
CA GLU A 6 22.48 15.71 5.66
C GLU A 6 21.22 15.48 6.49
N GLY A 7 21.39 15.02 7.73
CA GLY A 7 20.26 14.75 8.62
C GLY A 7 19.68 13.34 8.48
N ASN A 8 18.51 13.15 9.05
CA ASN A 8 17.82 11.86 9.12
C ASN A 8 16.81 11.76 7.99
N ILE A 9 17.29 11.40 6.79
CA ILE A 9 16.48 11.20 5.60
C ILE A 9 16.37 9.70 5.30
N GLU A 10 15.17 9.25 5.00
CA GLU A 10 14.91 7.87 4.58
C GLU A 10 14.95 7.72 3.06
N TYR A 11 15.52 6.61 2.62
CA TYR A 11 15.49 6.17 1.23
C TYR A 11 15.11 4.70 1.16
N ALA A 12 14.09 4.39 0.37
CA ALA A 12 13.66 3.02 0.08
C ALA A 12 13.61 2.82 -1.43
N THR A 13 14.24 1.76 -1.94
CA THR A 13 14.12 1.42 -3.35
C THR A 13 12.78 0.75 -3.60
N PHE A 14 12.06 1.18 -4.64
CA PHE A 14 10.80 0.56 -5.05
C PHE A 14 11.00 -0.32 -6.29
N THR A 15 11.35 0.26 -7.42
CA THR A 15 11.50 -0.47 -8.69
C THR A 15 12.43 0.27 -9.65
N ILE A 16 12.87 -0.43 -10.69
CA ILE A 16 13.38 0.17 -11.93
C ILE A 16 12.25 0.14 -12.94
N GLN A 17 11.99 1.25 -13.61
CA GLN A 17 10.96 1.31 -14.65
C GLN A 17 11.34 0.43 -15.85
N SER A 18 10.34 0.08 -16.67
CA SER A 18 10.51 -0.81 -17.84
C SER A 18 11.49 -0.29 -18.89
N ASP A 19 11.77 1.02 -18.89
CA ASP A 19 12.77 1.64 -19.76
C ASP A 19 14.22 1.38 -19.31
N ASN A 20 14.44 0.76 -18.14
CA ASN A 20 15.73 0.50 -17.51
C ASN A 20 16.58 1.76 -17.24
N ARG A 21 15.97 2.94 -17.25
CA ARG A 21 16.65 4.22 -17.05
C ARG A 21 16.20 4.97 -15.81
N HIS A 22 15.01 4.68 -15.31
CA HIS A 22 14.47 5.37 -14.17
C HIS A 22 14.40 4.45 -12.94
N LEU A 23 15.13 4.84 -11.89
CA LEU A 23 15.00 4.28 -10.55
C LEU A 23 13.83 4.98 -9.84
N VAL A 24 12.86 4.21 -9.37
CA VAL A 24 11.80 4.70 -8.48
C VAL A 24 12.16 4.38 -7.04
N TYR A 25 12.13 5.39 -6.19
CA TYR A 25 12.47 5.27 -4.78
C TYR A 25 11.55 6.12 -3.91
N GLY A 26 11.40 5.72 -2.65
CA GLY A 26 10.69 6.48 -1.63
C GLY A 26 11.65 7.31 -0.80
N THR A 27 11.28 8.56 -0.49
CA THR A 27 12.04 9.42 0.41
C THR A 27 11.15 10.47 1.09
N ASN A 28 11.53 10.87 2.30
CA ASN A 28 10.97 12.00 3.02
C ASN A 28 11.88 13.26 2.92
N GLU A 29 12.82 13.30 1.96
CA GLU A 29 13.76 14.40 1.76
C GLU A 29 13.05 15.75 1.54
N PHE A 30 11.84 15.72 0.96
CA PHE A 30 11.13 16.92 0.51
C PHE A 30 9.85 17.22 1.32
N GLY A 31 9.59 16.49 2.41
CA GLY A 31 8.40 16.69 3.22
C GLY A 31 8.31 15.78 4.44
N GLU A 32 7.18 15.83 5.13
CA GLU A 32 6.93 15.02 6.31
C GLU A 32 6.78 13.54 5.98
N PHE A 33 6.05 13.24 4.89
CA PHE A 33 5.75 11.87 4.48
C PHE A 33 6.70 11.38 3.39
N ARG A 34 6.96 10.08 3.38
CA ARG A 34 7.72 9.43 2.33
C ARG A 34 6.92 9.42 1.03
N GLN A 35 7.44 10.09 0.01
CA GLN A 35 6.85 10.19 -1.31
C GLN A 35 7.65 9.37 -2.33
N ALA A 36 7.04 9.01 -3.47
CA ALA A 36 7.74 8.31 -4.52
C ALA A 36 8.33 9.28 -5.55
N TRP A 37 9.62 9.13 -5.79
CA TRP A 37 10.41 9.91 -6.74
C TRP A 37 10.98 9.02 -7.83
N SER A 38 11.12 9.57 -9.00
CA SER A 38 11.81 8.98 -10.15
C SER A 38 13.16 9.67 -10.35
N HIS A 39 14.22 8.89 -10.51
CA HIS A 39 15.56 9.36 -10.79
C HIS A 39 16.06 8.77 -12.11
N ASN A 40 16.33 9.61 -13.09
CA ASN A 40 16.93 9.19 -14.34
C ASN A 40 18.41 8.87 -14.11
N LEU A 41 18.79 7.62 -14.34
CA LEU A 41 20.14 7.10 -14.08
C LEU A 41 21.20 7.64 -15.06
N GLU A 42 20.78 8.15 -16.23
CA GLU A 42 21.68 8.69 -17.25
C GLU A 42 21.89 10.20 -17.07
N THR A 43 20.82 10.96 -16.82
CA THR A 43 20.87 12.42 -16.74
C THR A 43 21.01 12.93 -15.30
N GLY A 44 20.66 12.11 -14.31
CA GLY A 44 20.61 12.51 -12.91
C GLY A 44 19.37 13.33 -12.54
N GLU A 45 18.43 13.54 -13.46
CA GLU A 45 17.20 14.28 -13.22
C GLU A 45 16.29 13.53 -12.23
N LYS A 46 15.73 14.28 -11.30
CA LYS A 46 14.75 13.77 -10.33
C LYS A 46 13.40 14.43 -10.58
N SER A 47 12.33 13.64 -10.49
CA SER A 47 10.95 14.11 -10.61
C SER A 47 10.04 13.40 -9.63
N GLU A 48 9.00 14.08 -9.19
CA GLU A 48 7.92 13.49 -8.40
C GLU A 48 7.16 12.48 -9.25
N LEU A 49 6.86 11.31 -8.67
CA LEU A 49 6.08 10.27 -9.32
C LEU A 49 4.72 10.07 -8.64
N VAL A 50 4.72 9.93 -7.31
CA VAL A 50 3.52 9.84 -6.49
C VAL A 50 3.69 10.73 -5.27
N VAL A 51 2.75 11.63 -5.08
CA VAL A 51 2.65 12.52 -3.91
C VAL A 51 1.30 12.28 -3.25
N ALA A 52 1.30 12.08 -1.94
CA ALA A 52 0.12 11.83 -1.13
C ALA A 52 0.24 12.51 0.25
N ASP A 53 -0.87 12.64 0.96
CA ASP A 53 -0.91 13.19 2.33
C ASP A 53 -0.43 12.19 3.40
N TRP A 54 0.08 11.03 2.97
CA TRP A 54 0.58 9.92 3.79
C TRP A 54 1.77 9.25 3.11
N ASP A 55 2.40 8.30 3.82
CA ASP A 55 3.54 7.55 3.29
C ASP A 55 3.17 6.67 2.10
N VAL A 56 3.91 6.83 1.02
CA VAL A 56 3.93 5.86 -0.10
C VAL A 56 4.75 4.65 0.33
N ASN A 57 4.08 3.49 0.46
CA ASN A 57 4.71 2.27 0.94
C ASN A 57 5.48 1.52 -0.13
N TYR A 58 4.96 1.53 -1.34
CA TYR A 58 5.59 0.88 -2.50
C TYR A 58 5.11 1.49 -3.81
N VAL A 59 5.92 1.27 -4.84
CA VAL A 59 5.55 1.45 -6.25
C VAL A 59 6.02 0.21 -7.01
N SER A 60 5.18 -0.30 -7.91
CA SER A 60 5.49 -1.42 -8.79
C SER A 60 4.97 -1.12 -10.19
N ASN A 61 5.68 -1.54 -11.21
CA ASN A 61 5.28 -1.40 -12.60
C ASN A 61 5.09 -2.78 -13.24
N SER A 62 4.24 -2.84 -14.25
CA SER A 62 4.08 -4.02 -15.10
C SER A 62 5.29 -4.19 -16.02
N GLY A 63 5.45 -5.37 -16.62
CA GLY A 63 6.58 -5.71 -17.46
C GLY A 63 6.71 -4.84 -18.70
N SER A 64 5.59 -4.48 -19.34
CA SER A 64 5.56 -3.56 -20.48
C SER A 64 5.78 -2.10 -20.07
N GLY A 65 5.52 -1.75 -18.79
CA GLY A 65 5.47 -0.39 -18.28
C GLY A 65 4.14 0.32 -18.51
N ARG A 66 3.14 -0.38 -19.03
CA ARG A 66 1.80 0.17 -19.18
C ARG A 66 1.16 0.51 -17.86
N TYR A 67 1.26 -0.39 -16.88
CA TYR A 67 0.63 -0.21 -15.58
C TYR A 67 1.66 0.18 -14.51
N LEU A 68 1.26 1.15 -13.70
CA LEU A 68 1.91 1.52 -12.46
C LEU A 68 0.92 1.30 -11.31
N THR A 69 1.33 0.55 -10.29
CA THR A 69 0.57 0.44 -9.05
C THR A 69 1.38 0.98 -7.88
N TYR A 70 0.71 1.62 -6.95
CA TYR A 70 1.32 2.11 -5.72
C TYR A 70 0.36 1.97 -4.55
N GLY A 71 0.93 1.86 -3.37
CA GLY A 71 0.20 1.78 -2.12
C GLY A 71 0.55 2.94 -1.20
N VAL A 72 -0.47 3.59 -0.67
CA VAL A 72 -0.37 4.68 0.32
C VAL A 72 -0.89 4.17 1.65
N ASN A 73 -0.18 4.45 2.74
CA ASN A 73 -0.58 4.04 4.08
C ASN A 73 -1.52 5.07 4.70
N VAL A 74 -2.80 4.92 4.43
CA VAL A 74 -3.85 5.81 4.96
C VAL A 74 -4.46 5.19 6.22
N ASP A 75 -4.33 5.84 7.37
CA ASP A 75 -4.91 5.37 8.64
C ASP A 75 -4.61 3.88 8.94
N ALA A 76 -3.33 3.49 8.79
CA ALA A 76 -2.85 2.12 8.99
C ALA A 76 -3.44 1.07 8.01
N ARG A 77 -4.00 1.51 6.90
CA ARG A 77 -4.42 0.67 5.76
C ARG A 77 -3.57 0.98 4.57
N THR A 78 -3.47 0.02 3.65
CA THR A 78 -2.89 0.30 2.35
C THR A 78 -4.00 0.57 1.33
N GLU A 79 -4.12 1.81 0.90
CA GLU A 79 -4.91 2.15 -0.26
C GLU A 79 -4.07 1.91 -1.52
N VAL A 80 -4.59 1.07 -2.41
CA VAL A 80 -3.90 0.67 -3.64
C VAL A 80 -4.50 1.39 -4.81
N THR A 81 -3.65 2.03 -5.59
CA THR A 81 -4.03 2.64 -6.87
C THR A 81 -3.35 1.90 -8.02
N LEU A 82 -4.10 1.63 -9.07
CA LEU A 82 -3.61 1.17 -10.37
C LEU A 82 -3.77 2.30 -11.39
N ARG A 83 -2.69 2.69 -12.02
CA ARG A 83 -2.69 3.71 -13.09
C ARG A 83 -2.32 3.06 -14.42
N ASP A 84 -3.18 3.25 -15.42
CA ASP A 84 -2.86 2.91 -16.81
C ASP A 84 -2.16 4.11 -17.44
N LEU A 85 -0.86 3.96 -17.71
CA LEU A 85 0.00 5.02 -18.23
C LEU A 85 -0.23 5.28 -19.73
N GLU A 86 -0.77 4.33 -20.48
CA GLU A 86 -1.13 4.54 -21.89
C GLU A 86 -2.37 5.44 -22.01
N VAL A 87 -3.34 5.24 -21.12
CA VAL A 87 -4.58 6.05 -21.10
C VAL A 87 -4.40 7.31 -20.25
N GLY A 88 -3.41 7.34 -19.35
CA GLY A 88 -3.14 8.44 -18.43
C GLY A 88 -4.21 8.59 -17.33
N LYS A 89 -4.86 7.50 -16.94
CA LYS A 89 -5.93 7.47 -15.93
C LYS A 89 -5.73 6.35 -14.93
N GLU A 90 -6.37 6.52 -13.79
CA GLU A 90 -6.52 5.42 -12.84
C GLU A 90 -7.49 4.38 -13.40
N ALA A 91 -7.10 3.11 -13.28
CA ALA A 91 -7.94 1.98 -13.61
C ALA A 91 -8.73 1.55 -12.37
N GLU A 92 -9.97 1.15 -12.56
CA GLU A 92 -10.77 0.61 -11.47
C GLU A 92 -10.20 -0.73 -11.01
N LEU A 93 -9.98 -0.84 -9.72
CA LEU A 93 -9.68 -2.11 -9.07
C LEU A 93 -10.94 -2.65 -8.40
N PRO A 94 -11.14 -3.98 -8.38
CA PRO A 94 -12.19 -4.57 -7.56
C PRO A 94 -11.94 -4.25 -6.08
N GLU A 95 -13.00 -4.38 -5.26
CA GLU A 95 -12.87 -4.21 -3.82
C GLU A 95 -11.80 -5.15 -3.27
N LEU A 96 -10.81 -4.58 -2.60
CA LEU A 96 -9.72 -5.32 -1.96
C LEU A 96 -10.06 -5.56 -0.49
N PRO A 97 -9.62 -6.70 0.08
CA PRO A 97 -9.75 -6.93 1.51
C PRO A 97 -9.07 -5.82 2.30
N PHE A 98 -9.67 -5.46 3.41
CA PHE A 98 -9.11 -4.53 4.38
C PHE A 98 -7.79 -5.06 4.95
N GLY A 99 -6.77 -4.25 5.03
CA GLY A 99 -5.50 -4.61 5.66
C GLY A 99 -4.29 -3.95 5.03
N ALA A 100 -3.11 -4.41 5.46
CA ALA A 100 -1.84 -4.03 4.87
C ALA A 100 -1.60 -4.85 3.60
N ILE A 101 -1.43 -4.18 2.47
CA ILE A 101 -1.18 -4.79 1.17
C ILE A 101 0.29 -4.62 0.79
N SER A 102 0.89 -5.72 0.35
CA SER A 102 2.31 -5.77 -0.01
C SER A 102 2.59 -6.76 -1.15
N ASN A 103 3.84 -6.79 -1.63
CA ASN A 103 4.33 -7.74 -2.63
C ASN A 103 3.49 -7.79 -3.92
N VAL A 104 3.07 -6.63 -4.40
CA VAL A 104 2.28 -6.51 -5.63
C VAL A 104 3.13 -6.91 -6.84
N ARG A 105 2.62 -7.84 -7.66
CA ARG A 105 3.27 -8.37 -8.85
C ARG A 105 2.27 -8.58 -9.98
N PHE A 106 2.63 -8.16 -11.18
CA PHE A 106 1.87 -8.43 -12.40
C PHE A 106 2.22 -9.80 -12.97
N SER A 107 1.25 -10.47 -13.62
CA SER A 107 1.50 -11.59 -14.51
C SER A 107 2.27 -11.13 -15.76
N GLY A 108 2.91 -12.08 -16.47
CA GLY A 108 3.69 -11.76 -17.66
C GLY A 108 2.88 -11.19 -18.82
N ASP A 109 1.59 -11.51 -18.87
CA ASP A 109 0.61 -11.00 -19.85
C ASP A 109 -0.18 -9.78 -19.33
N GLU A 110 0.12 -9.34 -18.10
CA GLU A 110 -0.49 -8.20 -17.43
C GLU A 110 -2.02 -8.31 -17.21
N SER A 111 -2.56 -9.52 -17.32
CA SER A 111 -3.99 -9.78 -17.07
C SER A 111 -4.31 -9.94 -15.59
N HIS A 112 -3.32 -10.22 -14.76
CA HIS A 112 -3.51 -10.47 -13.33
C HIS A 112 -2.51 -9.69 -12.47
N ILE A 113 -2.94 -9.39 -11.24
CA ILE A 113 -2.08 -8.87 -10.17
C ILE A 113 -2.15 -9.81 -8.98
N ALA A 114 -1.00 -10.33 -8.55
CA ALA A 114 -0.88 -11.04 -7.29
C ALA A 114 -0.40 -10.07 -6.19
N LEU A 115 -0.95 -10.21 -4.98
CA LEU A 115 -0.60 -9.40 -3.83
C LEU A 115 -0.78 -10.18 -2.52
N ILE A 116 -0.16 -9.70 -1.46
CA ILE A 116 -0.34 -10.22 -0.11
C ILE A 116 -1.18 -9.23 0.69
N VAL A 117 -2.23 -9.73 1.33
CA VAL A 117 -3.05 -8.99 2.29
C VAL A 117 -2.83 -9.56 3.68
N ASN A 118 -2.51 -8.68 4.63
CA ASN A 118 -2.44 -8.98 6.06
C ASN A 118 -3.50 -8.14 6.77
N ALA A 119 -4.48 -8.77 7.38
CA ALA A 119 -5.59 -8.13 8.07
C ALA A 119 -5.64 -8.52 9.55
N ASP A 120 -6.37 -7.75 10.34
CA ASP A 120 -6.50 -7.98 11.79
C ASP A 120 -7.07 -9.36 12.14
N ASN A 121 -7.98 -9.85 11.31
CA ASN A 121 -8.68 -11.13 11.50
C ASN A 121 -8.19 -12.21 10.53
N SER A 122 -7.10 -11.96 9.81
CA SER A 122 -6.53 -12.91 8.85
C SER A 122 -5.02 -12.70 8.75
N PRO A 123 -4.20 -13.72 8.91
CA PRO A 123 -2.78 -13.62 8.63
C PRO A 123 -2.55 -13.33 7.14
N SER A 124 -1.30 -13.10 6.77
CA SER A 124 -0.92 -12.82 5.39
C SER A 124 -1.40 -13.91 4.43
N ASN A 125 -2.28 -13.54 3.51
CA ASN A 125 -2.79 -14.41 2.46
C ASN A 125 -2.50 -13.84 1.08
N ILE A 126 -2.32 -14.75 0.11
CA ILE A 126 -2.13 -14.39 -1.30
C ILE A 126 -3.51 -14.18 -1.93
N HIS A 127 -3.66 -13.05 -2.58
CA HIS A 127 -4.82 -12.70 -3.39
C HIS A 127 -4.39 -12.47 -4.85
N VAL A 128 -5.29 -12.76 -5.78
CA VAL A 128 -5.10 -12.46 -7.21
C VAL A 128 -6.29 -11.65 -7.70
N ILE A 129 -5.99 -10.55 -8.35
CA ILE A 129 -6.93 -9.72 -9.09
C ILE A 129 -6.88 -10.14 -10.55
N ASP A 130 -8.02 -10.42 -11.15
CA ASP A 130 -8.19 -10.52 -12.60
C ASP A 130 -8.61 -9.15 -13.14
N LEU A 131 -7.74 -8.54 -13.93
CA LEU A 131 -7.98 -7.20 -14.49
C LEU A 131 -9.00 -7.19 -15.63
N ASN A 132 -9.23 -8.35 -16.28
CA ASN A 132 -10.21 -8.46 -17.35
C ASN A 132 -11.63 -8.65 -16.82
N GLU A 133 -11.76 -9.49 -15.77
CA GLU A 133 -13.05 -9.80 -15.16
C GLU A 133 -13.41 -8.83 -14.01
N GLY A 134 -12.43 -8.06 -13.49
CA GLY A 134 -12.65 -7.12 -12.40
C GLY A 134 -13.01 -7.80 -11.07
N ASN A 135 -12.42 -8.97 -10.78
CA ASN A 135 -12.68 -9.71 -9.56
C ASN A 135 -11.39 -10.01 -8.78
N THR A 136 -11.56 -10.31 -7.50
CA THR A 136 -10.46 -10.69 -6.60
C THR A 136 -10.72 -12.08 -6.04
N ARG A 137 -9.68 -12.90 -5.98
CA ARG A 137 -9.73 -14.25 -5.40
C ARG A 137 -8.59 -14.47 -4.41
N GLN A 138 -8.92 -14.96 -3.23
CA GLN A 138 -7.94 -15.44 -2.25
C GLN A 138 -7.46 -16.84 -2.68
N LEU A 139 -6.13 -17.05 -2.69
CA LEU A 139 -5.50 -18.31 -3.08
C LEU A 139 -5.02 -19.15 -1.89
N THR A 140 -4.76 -18.53 -0.75
CA THR A 140 -4.26 -19.22 0.45
C THR A 140 -5.16 -18.92 1.63
N ASP A 141 -5.20 -19.86 2.57
CA ASP A 141 -5.80 -19.68 3.88
C ASP A 141 -4.74 -20.08 4.92
N ALA A 142 -4.09 -19.07 5.49
CA ALA A 142 -2.96 -19.25 6.40
C ALA A 142 -3.38 -19.19 7.88
N LEU A 143 -4.66 -18.99 8.18
CA LEU A 143 -5.14 -19.03 9.56
C LEU A 143 -5.00 -20.45 10.12
N ASN A 144 -4.43 -20.57 11.33
CA ASN A 144 -4.40 -21.86 12.01
C ASN A 144 -5.83 -22.38 12.19
N PRO A 145 -6.17 -23.60 11.70
CA PRO A 145 -7.52 -24.14 11.76
C PRO A 145 -8.07 -24.35 13.17
N GLU A 146 -7.22 -24.32 14.20
CA GLU A 146 -7.64 -24.34 15.61
C GLU A 146 -8.16 -22.98 16.11
N ILE A 147 -7.92 -21.90 15.35
CA ILE A 147 -8.41 -20.56 15.67
C ILE A 147 -9.76 -20.35 14.97
N ASN A 148 -10.82 -20.12 15.74
CA ASN A 148 -12.09 -19.72 15.15
C ASN A 148 -12.02 -18.24 14.73
N GLN A 149 -12.06 -18.01 13.41
CA GLN A 149 -12.00 -16.66 12.82
C GLN A 149 -13.12 -15.73 13.33
N GLU A 150 -14.29 -16.27 13.69
CA GLU A 150 -15.40 -15.49 14.25
C GLU A 150 -15.06 -14.85 15.61
N HIS A 151 -14.05 -15.34 16.31
CA HIS A 151 -13.59 -14.76 17.57
C HIS A 151 -12.59 -13.61 17.36
N LEU A 152 -12.06 -13.46 16.16
CA LEU A 152 -11.16 -12.36 15.82
C LEU A 152 -11.99 -11.12 15.50
N VAL A 153 -11.47 -9.97 15.90
CA VAL A 153 -12.11 -8.68 15.63
C VAL A 153 -11.31 -7.89 14.60
N THR A 154 -12.00 -7.07 13.83
CA THR A 154 -11.37 -6.06 12.98
C THR A 154 -11.20 -4.78 13.77
N SER A 155 -10.14 -4.06 13.48
CA SER A 155 -9.91 -2.74 14.05
C SER A 155 -10.79 -1.67 13.39
N GLU A 156 -11.02 -0.60 14.12
CA GLU A 156 -11.59 0.64 13.59
C GLU A 156 -10.66 1.82 13.89
N VAL A 157 -10.60 2.79 12.97
CA VAL A 157 -9.86 4.02 13.20
C VAL A 157 -10.73 4.97 14.00
N VAL A 158 -10.23 5.35 15.16
CA VAL A 158 -10.84 6.36 16.03
C VAL A 158 -9.93 7.59 16.11
N ARG A 159 -10.53 8.77 16.26
CA ARG A 159 -9.78 10.02 16.42
C ARG A 159 -10.14 10.68 17.72
N TYR A 160 -9.13 11.18 18.42
CA TYR A 160 -9.33 11.98 19.62
C TYR A 160 -8.33 13.14 19.65
N LYS A 161 -8.64 14.17 20.42
CA LYS A 161 -7.76 15.31 20.57
C LYS A 161 -6.74 15.06 21.67
N SER A 162 -5.47 15.30 21.37
CA SER A 162 -4.39 15.39 22.34
C SER A 162 -4.52 16.64 23.21
N PHE A 163 -3.71 16.74 24.27
CA PHE A 163 -3.70 17.86 25.22
C PHE A 163 -3.35 19.21 24.56
N ASP A 164 -2.65 19.19 23.44
CA ASP A 164 -2.26 20.35 22.63
C ASP A 164 -3.26 20.68 21.52
N GLY A 165 -4.35 19.89 21.41
CA GLY A 165 -5.40 20.03 20.41
C GLY A 165 -5.14 19.31 19.11
N LEU A 166 -3.98 18.65 18.95
CA LEU A 166 -3.69 17.80 17.78
C LEU A 166 -4.65 16.62 17.72
N GLU A 167 -5.22 16.35 16.55
CA GLU A 167 -6.04 15.16 16.32
C GLU A 167 -5.16 13.94 16.11
N ILE A 168 -5.31 12.95 16.97
CA ILE A 168 -4.53 11.71 16.94
C ILE A 168 -5.39 10.59 16.37
N PRO A 169 -5.02 10.02 15.21
CA PRO A 169 -5.62 8.78 14.74
C PRO A 169 -5.09 7.61 15.58
N SER A 170 -5.98 6.70 15.93
CA SER A 170 -5.65 5.51 16.73
C SER A 170 -6.43 4.31 16.24
N ILE A 171 -5.87 3.12 16.39
CA ILE A 171 -6.50 1.86 16.05
C ILE A 171 -7.15 1.30 17.31
N LEU A 172 -8.46 1.08 17.25
CA LEU A 172 -9.26 0.49 18.33
C LEU A 172 -9.68 -0.93 17.98
N TYR A 173 -9.32 -1.89 18.82
CA TYR A 173 -9.85 -3.25 18.79
C TYR A 173 -10.94 -3.36 19.85
N LYS A 174 -12.19 -3.52 19.40
CA LYS A 174 -13.33 -3.63 20.29
C LYS A 174 -13.76 -5.09 20.41
N PRO A 175 -13.66 -5.71 21.59
CA PRO A 175 -14.11 -7.08 21.79
C PRO A 175 -15.59 -7.27 21.42
N HIS A 176 -15.95 -8.46 20.96
CA HIS A 176 -17.33 -8.82 20.69
C HIS A 176 -18.20 -8.62 21.96
N GLY A 177 -19.34 -7.96 21.78
CA GLY A 177 -20.27 -7.68 22.89
C GLY A 177 -19.85 -6.54 23.83
N ALA A 178 -18.71 -5.89 23.63
CA ALA A 178 -18.32 -4.72 24.42
C ALA A 178 -19.23 -3.52 24.13
N SER A 179 -19.71 -2.89 25.20
CA SER A 179 -20.57 -1.70 25.13
C SER A 179 -20.38 -0.85 26.37
N ALA A 180 -21.01 0.34 26.42
CA ALA A 180 -20.97 1.19 27.60
C ALA A 180 -21.63 0.50 28.86
N ALA A 181 -22.57 -0.42 28.63
CA ALA A 181 -23.19 -1.21 29.69
C ALA A 181 -22.42 -2.49 30.04
N ASN A 182 -21.56 -2.94 29.15
CA ASN A 182 -20.70 -4.12 29.32
C ASN A 182 -19.30 -3.78 28.79
N PRO A 183 -18.49 -3.00 29.52
CA PRO A 183 -17.15 -2.63 29.10
C PRO A 183 -16.25 -3.87 29.02
N ALA A 184 -15.22 -3.80 28.15
CA ALA A 184 -14.22 -4.84 27.99
C ALA A 184 -13.25 -4.88 29.18
#